data_d9b9bc37f789d89ecde71e286d8188fc
#
_entry.id   d9b9bc37f789d89ecde71e286d8188fc
#
_cell.length_a   1.000
_cell.length_b   1.000
_cell.length_c   1.000
_cell.angle_alpha   90.00
_cell.angle_beta   90.00
_cell.angle_gamma   90.00
#
_symmetry.space_group_name_H-M   'P 1'
#
loop_
_entity.id
_entity.type
_entity.pdbx_description
1 polymer ?
#
loop_
_entity_poly.entity_id
_entity_poly.type
_entity_poly.pdbx_seq_one_letter_code
_entity_poly.pdbx_strand_id
1 'polypeptide(L)'
;MNVIEAIKTRKSIRGYRPDPVPREVLRQILSVAGRSPSAMNSQPWEFAVLGGDVLDRVREANLARLRDGIPPAEEHSVTGWSKESVYRTRQVELAKGLFQLMGIERHDAAKRARWLERGFRFFDAPAAIIVLTDKSLKLETPLIDIGIVIQSICLAALEYDLGTCIEDQGCMYPDVLRELADIPDTKRIVMAIAIGYPDRDFPANRIQTTRVPIDEITLWRGI
;
A
#
# COMPACT_ATOMS: atom_id res chain seq x y z
N MET A 1 -16.04 15.11 5.27
CA MET A 1 -16.45 13.72 5.65
C MET A 1 -16.21 13.55 7.15
N ASN A 2 -17.09 12.87 7.92
CA ASN A 2 -16.78 12.60 9.33
C ASN A 2 -15.85 11.37 9.46
N VAL A 3 -15.20 11.24 10.63
CA VAL A 3 -14.19 10.18 10.87
C VAL A 3 -14.74 8.77 10.70
N ILE A 4 -15.96 8.52 11.20
CA ILE A 4 -16.58 7.19 11.13
C ILE A 4 -16.86 6.82 9.67
N GLU A 5 -17.35 7.76 8.89
CA GLU A 5 -17.62 7.60 7.47
C GLU A 5 -16.32 7.36 6.69
N ALA A 6 -15.27 8.15 6.98
CA ALA A 6 -13.95 7.95 6.36
C ALA A 6 -13.40 6.55 6.61
N ILE A 7 -13.47 6.07 7.85
CA ILE A 7 -13.03 4.70 8.20
C ILE A 7 -13.84 3.64 7.46
N LYS A 8 -15.16 3.81 7.34
CA LYS A 8 -16.04 2.84 6.68
C LYS A 8 -15.89 2.81 5.16
N THR A 9 -15.62 3.96 4.54
CA THR A 9 -15.57 4.11 3.08
C THR A 9 -14.17 3.90 2.49
N ARG A 10 -13.11 4.12 3.30
CA ARG A 10 -11.76 3.86 2.85
C ARG A 10 -11.58 2.42 2.36
N LYS A 11 -11.09 2.27 1.16
CA LYS A 11 -10.74 0.98 0.55
C LYS A 11 -9.45 1.08 -0.27
N SER A 12 -8.87 -0.05 -0.63
CA SER A 12 -7.72 -0.08 -1.53
C SER A 12 -8.15 0.17 -2.97
N ILE A 13 -7.65 1.24 -3.56
CA ILE A 13 -7.86 1.63 -4.95
C ILE A 13 -6.76 1.04 -5.81
N ARG A 14 -7.11 0.37 -6.91
CA ARG A 14 -6.18 -0.34 -7.79
C ARG A 14 -6.28 0.08 -9.26
N GLY A 15 -6.98 1.17 -9.52
CA GLY A 15 -7.08 1.84 -10.81
C GLY A 15 -7.27 3.32 -10.58
N TYR A 16 -6.46 4.13 -11.23
CA TYR A 16 -6.40 5.56 -11.04
C TYR A 16 -6.54 6.29 -12.37
N ARG A 17 -7.03 7.53 -12.30
CA ARG A 17 -6.93 8.47 -13.40
C ARG A 17 -5.49 8.96 -13.52
N PRO A 18 -5.05 9.40 -14.71
CA PRO A 18 -3.68 9.86 -14.93
C PRO A 18 -3.41 11.26 -14.35
N ASP A 19 -4.43 11.92 -13.82
CA ASP A 19 -4.31 13.28 -13.29
C ASP A 19 -3.25 13.36 -12.19
N PRO A 20 -2.26 14.26 -12.29
CA PRO A 20 -1.21 14.37 -11.28
C PRO A 20 -1.78 14.89 -9.96
N VAL A 21 -1.27 14.36 -8.85
CA VAL A 21 -1.61 14.88 -7.52
C VAL A 21 -0.70 16.07 -7.22
N PRO A 22 -1.25 17.25 -6.91
CA PRO A 22 -0.43 18.41 -6.59
C PRO A 22 0.46 18.18 -5.36
N ARG A 23 1.73 18.57 -5.44
CA ARG A 23 2.69 18.44 -4.33
C ARG A 23 2.16 19.02 -3.02
N GLU A 24 1.46 20.14 -3.08
CA GLU A 24 0.91 20.81 -1.90
C GLU A 24 -0.16 19.94 -1.22
N VAL A 25 -0.99 19.23 -1.98
CA VAL A 25 -2.00 18.30 -1.44
C VAL A 25 -1.29 17.14 -0.73
N LEU A 26 -0.26 16.54 -1.34
CA LEU A 26 0.53 15.49 -0.70
C LEU A 26 1.20 15.98 0.58
N ARG A 27 1.74 17.20 0.57
CA ARG A 27 2.35 17.83 1.74
C ARG A 27 1.34 18.04 2.87
N GLN A 28 0.13 18.47 2.56
CA GLN A 28 -0.94 18.65 3.55
C GLN A 28 -1.38 17.32 4.15
N ILE A 29 -1.56 16.28 3.32
CA ILE A 29 -1.88 14.92 3.78
C ILE A 29 -0.82 14.41 4.75
N LEU A 30 0.47 14.50 4.39
CA LEU A 30 1.57 14.06 5.24
C LEU A 30 1.70 14.89 6.52
N SER A 31 1.45 16.20 6.45
CA SER A 31 1.45 17.09 7.62
C SER A 31 0.37 16.69 8.64
N VAL A 32 -0.85 16.41 8.17
CA VAL A 32 -1.95 15.95 9.03
C VAL A 32 -1.64 14.55 9.57
N ALA A 33 -1.21 13.62 8.71
CA ALA A 33 -0.86 12.26 9.10
C ALA A 33 0.29 12.21 10.12
N GLY A 34 1.25 13.13 10.01
CA GLY A 34 2.36 13.28 10.97
C GLY A 34 1.91 13.65 12.40
N ARG A 35 0.62 14.00 12.60
CA ARG A 35 0.01 14.14 13.94
C ARG A 35 -0.35 12.83 14.60
N SER A 36 -0.12 11.70 13.94
CA SER A 36 -0.34 10.37 14.50
C SER A 36 0.44 10.19 15.80
N PRO A 37 -0.12 9.48 16.79
CA PRO A 37 0.62 9.13 18.00
C PRO A 37 1.73 8.13 17.68
N SER A 38 2.79 8.15 18.49
CA SER A 38 3.84 7.16 18.49
C SER A 38 4.36 6.92 19.91
N ALA A 39 4.98 5.78 20.14
CA ALA A 39 5.56 5.43 21.42
C ALA A 39 6.56 6.52 21.87
N MET A 40 6.33 7.11 23.05
CA MET A 40 7.14 8.20 23.61
C MET A 40 7.34 9.40 22.65
N ASN A 41 6.40 9.61 21.70
CA ASN A 41 6.48 10.62 20.65
C ASN A 41 7.74 10.48 19.77
N SER A 42 8.18 9.25 19.55
CA SER A 42 9.41 8.94 18.79
C SER A 42 9.31 9.23 17.29
N GLN A 43 8.10 9.24 16.72
CA GLN A 43 7.82 9.56 15.31
C GLN A 43 8.77 8.82 14.34
N PRO A 44 8.80 7.47 14.36
CA PRO A 44 9.83 6.67 13.71
C PRO A 44 9.59 6.49 12.20
N TRP A 45 8.82 7.35 11.60
CA TRP A 45 8.48 7.33 10.17
C TRP A 45 9.17 8.45 9.41
N GLU A 46 9.57 8.13 8.19
CA GLU A 46 10.01 9.06 7.17
C GLU A 46 9.31 8.71 5.85
N PHE A 47 9.33 9.63 4.89
CA PHE A 47 8.61 9.44 3.64
C PHE A 47 9.47 9.86 2.45
N ALA A 48 9.53 9.01 1.41
CA ALA A 48 9.91 9.43 0.07
C ALA A 48 8.64 9.47 -0.79
N VAL A 49 8.39 10.62 -1.42
CA VAL A 49 7.21 10.83 -2.27
C VAL A 49 7.65 10.84 -3.72
N LEU A 50 7.15 9.90 -4.50
CA LEU A 50 7.52 9.70 -5.89
C LEU A 50 6.37 10.10 -6.82
N GLY A 51 6.71 10.68 -7.97
CA GLY A 51 5.79 11.04 -9.04
C GLY A 51 6.55 11.35 -10.32
N GLY A 52 5.84 11.52 -11.44
CA GLY A 52 6.43 11.84 -12.73
C GLY A 52 7.52 10.87 -13.16
N ASP A 53 8.56 11.38 -13.81
CA ASP A 53 9.63 10.57 -14.42
C ASP A 53 10.37 9.65 -13.43
N VAL A 54 10.49 10.06 -12.16
CA VAL A 54 11.14 9.21 -11.14
C VAL A 54 10.30 7.97 -10.89
N LEU A 55 8.98 8.14 -10.69
CA LEU A 55 8.08 7.01 -10.45
C LEU A 55 7.99 6.10 -11.69
N ASP A 56 8.01 6.67 -12.88
CA ASP A 56 7.97 5.90 -14.12
C ASP A 56 9.23 5.05 -14.30
N ARG A 57 10.42 5.60 -14.05
CA ARG A 57 11.67 4.83 -14.05
C ARG A 57 11.66 3.70 -13.02
N VAL A 58 11.14 3.94 -11.82
CA VAL A 58 11.01 2.89 -10.79
C VAL A 58 10.08 1.77 -11.26
N ARG A 59 8.94 2.09 -11.89
CA ARG A 59 8.02 1.11 -12.47
C ARG A 59 8.68 0.24 -13.52
N GLU A 60 9.39 0.86 -14.45
CA GLU A 60 10.10 0.16 -15.52
C GLU A 60 11.17 -0.78 -14.97
N ALA A 61 11.96 -0.30 -14.01
CA ALA A 61 13.00 -1.11 -13.38
C ALA A 61 12.40 -2.27 -12.56
N ASN A 62 11.34 -2.05 -11.78
CA ASN A 62 10.63 -3.11 -11.06
C ASN A 62 10.09 -4.19 -12.02
N LEU A 63 9.50 -3.77 -13.14
CA LEU A 63 9.01 -4.71 -14.15
C LEU A 63 10.13 -5.49 -14.83
N ALA A 64 11.25 -4.85 -15.12
CA ALA A 64 12.42 -5.53 -15.68
C ALA A 64 12.90 -6.62 -14.73
N ARG A 65 13.10 -6.30 -13.44
CA ARG A 65 13.48 -7.28 -12.41
C ARG A 65 12.50 -8.45 -12.30
N LEU A 66 11.19 -8.15 -12.30
CA LEU A 66 10.15 -9.18 -12.23
C LEU A 66 10.18 -10.11 -13.45
N ARG A 67 10.32 -9.56 -14.67
CA ARG A 67 10.33 -10.32 -15.93
C ARG A 67 11.60 -11.13 -16.12
N ASP A 68 12.72 -10.64 -15.60
CA ASP A 68 14.00 -11.34 -15.57
C ASP A 68 14.02 -12.45 -14.50
N GLY A 69 12.93 -12.60 -13.72
CA GLY A 69 12.82 -13.61 -12.68
C GLY A 69 13.72 -13.36 -11.47
N ILE A 70 14.16 -12.12 -11.24
CA ILE A 70 14.97 -11.76 -10.08
C ILE A 70 14.11 -11.92 -8.83
N PRO A 71 14.56 -12.69 -7.82
CA PRO A 71 13.80 -12.88 -6.59
C PRO A 71 13.58 -11.54 -5.85
N PRO A 72 12.37 -11.30 -5.30
CA PRO A 72 12.16 -10.19 -4.38
C PRO A 72 13.11 -10.24 -3.18
N ALA A 73 13.50 -9.05 -2.69
CA ALA A 73 14.40 -8.87 -1.56
C ALA A 73 13.87 -7.78 -0.61
N GLU A 74 12.54 -7.78 -0.40
CA GLU A 74 11.86 -6.81 0.46
C GLU A 74 12.47 -6.78 1.87
N GLU A 75 12.64 -5.58 2.42
CA GLU A 75 13.20 -5.37 3.77
C GLU A 75 12.17 -5.61 4.88
N HIS A 76 10.89 -5.73 4.51
CA HIS A 76 9.79 -6.10 5.39
C HIS A 76 8.75 -6.91 4.63
N SER A 77 8.54 -8.17 5.06
CA SER A 77 7.50 -9.02 4.48
C SER A 77 6.19 -8.87 5.26
N VAL A 78 5.09 -8.70 4.53
CA VAL A 78 3.73 -8.58 5.09
C VAL A 78 2.93 -9.88 4.98
N THR A 79 3.52 -10.93 4.38
CA THR A 79 2.88 -12.24 4.20
C THR A 79 3.73 -13.32 4.84
N GLY A 80 3.12 -14.45 5.18
CA GLY A 80 3.84 -15.55 5.85
C GLY A 80 2.88 -16.51 6.57
N TRP A 81 1.60 -16.47 6.20
CA TRP A 81 0.60 -17.33 6.81
C TRP A 81 0.71 -18.78 6.30
N SER A 82 0.49 -19.75 7.20
CA SER A 82 0.38 -21.15 6.82
C SER A 82 -0.79 -21.37 5.85
N LYS A 83 -0.68 -22.43 5.03
CA LYS A 83 -1.70 -22.74 4.01
C LYS A 83 -3.09 -22.98 4.60
N GLU A 84 -3.14 -23.53 5.82
CA GLU A 84 -4.35 -23.92 6.54
C GLU A 84 -4.94 -22.78 7.39
N SER A 85 -4.27 -21.63 7.45
CA SER A 85 -4.71 -20.52 8.30
C SER A 85 -5.93 -19.80 7.73
N VAL A 86 -6.75 -19.27 8.62
CA VAL A 86 -7.88 -18.38 8.27
C VAL A 86 -7.40 -17.13 7.51
N TYR A 87 -6.19 -16.66 7.78
CA TYR A 87 -5.57 -15.53 7.09
C TYR A 87 -5.34 -15.83 5.61
N ARG A 88 -4.84 -17.03 5.31
CA ARG A 88 -4.69 -17.50 3.93
C ARG A 88 -6.02 -17.65 3.22
N THR A 89 -7.03 -18.18 3.89
CA THR A 89 -8.38 -18.30 3.35
C THR A 89 -8.91 -16.93 2.92
N ARG A 90 -8.84 -15.91 3.79
CA ARG A 90 -9.27 -14.53 3.49
C ARG A 90 -8.49 -13.92 2.33
N GLN A 91 -7.19 -14.15 2.26
CA GLN A 91 -6.35 -13.69 1.13
C GLN A 91 -6.83 -14.31 -0.19
N VAL A 92 -7.10 -15.61 -0.21
CA VAL A 92 -7.58 -16.33 -1.41
C VAL A 92 -8.97 -15.83 -1.84
N GLU A 93 -9.87 -15.59 -0.90
CA GLU A 93 -11.19 -15.03 -1.18
C GLU A 93 -11.12 -13.63 -1.80
N LEU A 94 -10.27 -12.77 -1.25
CA LEU A 94 -10.01 -11.45 -1.83
C LEU A 94 -9.47 -11.57 -3.26
N ALA A 95 -8.49 -12.44 -3.48
CA ALA A 95 -7.89 -12.64 -4.80
C ALA A 95 -8.92 -13.17 -5.81
N LYS A 96 -9.79 -14.11 -5.42
CA LYS A 96 -10.88 -14.61 -6.26
C LYS A 96 -11.85 -13.49 -6.66
N GLY A 97 -12.25 -12.65 -5.70
CA GLY A 97 -13.15 -11.52 -5.97
C GLY A 97 -12.55 -10.50 -6.94
N LEU A 98 -11.25 -10.18 -6.76
CA LEU A 98 -10.54 -9.29 -7.69
C LEU A 98 -10.42 -9.89 -9.08
N PHE A 99 -10.06 -11.17 -9.21
CA PHE A 99 -9.95 -11.85 -10.50
C PHE A 99 -11.30 -11.91 -11.20
N GLN A 100 -12.38 -12.19 -10.48
CA GLN A 100 -13.74 -12.19 -11.04
C GLN A 100 -14.11 -10.81 -11.62
N LEU A 101 -13.88 -9.75 -10.86
CA LEU A 101 -14.15 -8.38 -11.32
C LEU A 101 -13.32 -8.00 -12.55
N MET A 102 -12.07 -8.48 -12.61
CA MET A 102 -11.14 -8.19 -13.71
C MET A 102 -11.28 -9.15 -14.90
N GLY A 103 -12.22 -10.09 -14.87
CA GLY A 103 -12.40 -11.10 -15.92
C GLY A 103 -11.16 -11.98 -16.13
N ILE A 104 -10.49 -12.33 -15.01
CA ILE A 104 -9.27 -13.16 -15.00
C ILE A 104 -9.64 -14.59 -14.63
N GLU A 105 -9.64 -15.48 -15.60
CA GLU A 105 -9.93 -16.89 -15.38
C GLU A 105 -8.75 -17.63 -14.70
N ARG A 106 -9.07 -18.72 -14.00
CA ARG A 106 -8.05 -19.50 -13.25
C ARG A 106 -6.89 -19.99 -14.13
N HIS A 107 -7.17 -20.34 -15.38
CA HIS A 107 -6.19 -20.86 -16.33
C HIS A 107 -5.54 -19.78 -17.20
N ASP A 108 -5.99 -18.52 -17.13
CA ASP A 108 -5.42 -17.41 -17.90
C ASP A 108 -4.12 -16.89 -17.25
N ALA A 109 -3.02 -17.59 -17.51
CA ALA A 109 -1.72 -17.23 -16.97
C ALA A 109 -1.28 -15.83 -17.43
N ALA A 110 -1.61 -15.43 -18.66
CA ALA A 110 -1.23 -14.12 -19.20
C ALA A 110 -1.94 -12.95 -18.49
N LYS A 111 -3.26 -13.06 -18.26
CA LYS A 111 -3.98 -12.03 -17.50
C LYS A 111 -3.53 -12.00 -16.04
N ARG A 112 -3.22 -13.15 -15.44
CA ARG A 112 -2.72 -13.21 -14.06
C ARG A 112 -1.35 -12.54 -13.94
N ALA A 113 -0.45 -12.77 -14.90
CA ALA A 113 0.85 -12.10 -14.94
C ALA A 113 0.68 -10.57 -15.07
N ARG A 114 -0.15 -10.11 -16.00
CA ARG A 114 -0.46 -8.67 -16.14
C ARG A 114 -1.07 -8.05 -14.89
N TRP A 115 -1.92 -8.81 -14.17
CA TRP A 115 -2.46 -8.35 -12.89
C TRP A 115 -1.38 -8.22 -11.83
N LEU A 116 -0.46 -9.20 -11.74
CA LEU A 116 0.68 -9.16 -10.82
C LEU A 116 1.58 -7.95 -11.10
N GLU A 117 1.92 -7.71 -12.38
CA GLU A 117 2.73 -6.57 -12.80
C GLU A 117 2.17 -5.21 -12.33
N ARG A 118 0.84 -5.10 -12.17
CA ARG A 118 0.22 -3.83 -11.73
C ARG A 118 0.66 -3.42 -10.31
N GLY A 119 0.84 -4.36 -9.40
CA GLY A 119 1.36 -4.04 -8.07
C GLY A 119 2.79 -3.49 -8.12
N PHE A 120 3.66 -4.09 -8.92
CA PHE A 120 5.03 -3.61 -9.13
C PHE A 120 5.10 -2.22 -9.81
N ARG A 121 4.00 -1.79 -10.42
CA ARG A 121 3.83 -0.45 -10.98
C ARG A 121 3.01 0.49 -10.09
N PHE A 122 2.82 0.18 -8.82
CA PHE A 122 1.99 0.97 -7.91
C PHE A 122 0.55 1.19 -8.45
N PHE A 123 0.01 0.16 -9.12
CA PHE A 123 -1.30 0.19 -9.79
C PHE A 123 -1.48 1.34 -10.79
N ASP A 124 -0.40 1.84 -11.36
CA ASP A 124 -0.33 2.99 -12.28
C ASP A 124 -0.82 4.31 -11.64
N ALA A 125 -0.73 4.44 -10.32
CA ALA A 125 -1.10 5.66 -9.60
C ALA A 125 -0.17 6.83 -9.94
N PRO A 126 -0.67 8.08 -10.07
CA PRO A 126 0.16 9.24 -10.43
C PRO A 126 1.23 9.58 -9.39
N ALA A 127 1.09 9.09 -8.16
CA ALA A 127 2.09 9.26 -7.11
C ALA A 127 2.18 8.00 -6.22
N ALA A 128 3.31 7.84 -5.57
CA ALA A 128 3.53 6.83 -4.53
C ALA A 128 4.24 7.46 -3.32
N ILE A 129 3.88 7.02 -2.12
CA ILE A 129 4.55 7.38 -0.88
C ILE A 129 5.25 6.12 -0.37
N ILE A 130 6.58 6.15 -0.32
CA ILE A 130 7.37 5.09 0.27
C ILE A 130 7.57 5.43 1.75
N VAL A 131 7.11 4.55 2.61
CA VAL A 131 7.23 4.71 4.07
C VAL A 131 8.51 4.06 4.54
N LEU A 132 9.31 4.84 5.23
CA LEU A 132 10.67 4.52 5.67
C LEU A 132 10.75 4.57 7.19
N THR A 133 11.75 3.85 7.73
CA THR A 133 12.18 3.99 9.12
C THR A 133 13.71 3.87 9.22
N ASP A 134 14.31 4.34 10.32
CA ASP A 134 15.74 4.24 10.52
C ASP A 134 16.17 2.79 10.80
N LYS A 135 17.24 2.31 10.16
CA LYS A 135 17.78 0.96 10.35
C LYS A 135 18.41 0.73 11.72
N SER A 136 18.70 1.78 12.48
CA SER A 136 19.14 1.66 13.87
C SER A 136 18.05 1.09 14.79
N LEU A 137 16.78 1.22 14.40
CA LEU A 137 15.65 0.64 15.11
C LEU A 137 15.51 -0.85 14.77
N LYS A 138 15.20 -1.67 15.77
CA LYS A 138 14.75 -3.06 15.52
C LYS A 138 13.46 -3.02 14.70
N LEU A 139 13.32 -3.92 13.75
CA LEU A 139 12.19 -3.89 12.80
C LEU A 139 10.83 -3.83 13.48
N GLU A 140 10.62 -4.60 14.53
CA GLU A 140 9.34 -4.73 15.22
C GLU A 140 8.94 -3.46 15.99
N THR A 141 9.93 -2.67 16.42
CA THR A 141 9.71 -1.51 17.30
C THR A 141 8.82 -0.44 16.63
N PRO A 142 9.10 0.02 15.39
CA PRO A 142 8.33 1.10 14.77
C PRO A 142 7.05 0.63 14.07
N LEU A 143 6.81 -0.67 13.89
CA LEU A 143 5.75 -1.15 12.99
C LEU A 143 4.34 -0.75 13.44
N ILE A 144 4.07 -0.70 14.76
CA ILE A 144 2.76 -0.23 15.27
C ILE A 144 2.56 1.23 14.90
N ASP A 145 3.55 2.07 15.18
CA ASP A 145 3.51 3.51 14.92
C ASP A 145 3.41 3.80 13.41
N ILE A 146 4.15 3.04 12.60
CA ILE A 146 4.10 3.11 11.14
C ILE A 146 2.71 2.72 10.62
N GLY A 147 2.10 1.66 11.16
CA GLY A 147 0.74 1.27 10.80
C GLY A 147 -0.29 2.38 11.10
N ILE A 148 -0.12 3.10 12.20
CA ILE A 148 -0.99 4.22 12.59
C ILE A 148 -0.84 5.39 11.60
N VAL A 149 0.38 5.80 11.26
CA VAL A 149 0.59 6.92 10.32
C VAL A 149 0.14 6.56 8.91
N ILE A 150 0.35 5.33 8.45
CA ILE A 150 -0.16 4.84 7.16
C ILE A 150 -1.69 4.96 7.10
N GLN A 151 -2.39 4.52 8.13
CA GLN A 151 -3.84 4.65 8.19
C GLN A 151 -4.27 6.13 8.18
N SER A 152 -3.55 7.00 8.89
CA SER A 152 -3.82 8.44 8.90
C SER A 152 -3.63 9.06 7.51
N ILE A 153 -2.59 8.69 6.76
CA ILE A 153 -2.40 9.09 5.37
C ILE A 153 -3.59 8.68 4.51
N CYS A 154 -4.02 7.41 4.63
CA CYS A 154 -5.12 6.89 3.85
C CYS A 154 -6.47 7.58 4.14
N LEU A 155 -6.70 7.98 5.39
CA LEU A 155 -7.91 8.71 5.77
C LEU A 155 -7.86 10.17 5.33
N ALA A 156 -6.71 10.84 5.53
CA ALA A 156 -6.53 12.23 5.10
C ALA A 156 -6.64 12.39 3.58
N ALA A 157 -6.22 11.39 2.81
CA ALA A 157 -6.35 11.40 1.35
C ALA A 157 -7.81 11.53 0.87
N LEU A 158 -8.77 10.97 1.62
CA LEU A 158 -10.19 11.04 1.26
C LEU A 158 -10.75 12.46 1.25
N GLU A 159 -10.20 13.36 2.06
CA GLU A 159 -10.61 14.77 2.10
C GLU A 159 -10.30 15.51 0.79
N TYR A 160 -9.35 14.99 0.01
CA TYR A 160 -8.93 15.53 -1.28
C TYR A 160 -9.42 14.68 -2.47
N ASP A 161 -10.48 13.87 -2.28
CA ASP A 161 -11.00 12.93 -3.28
C ASP A 161 -9.95 11.94 -3.81
N LEU A 162 -8.88 11.71 -3.06
CA LEU A 162 -7.84 10.76 -3.41
C LEU A 162 -8.13 9.38 -2.83
N GLY A 163 -7.76 8.36 -3.61
CA GLY A 163 -7.76 6.97 -3.19
C GLY A 163 -6.35 6.47 -2.94
N THR A 164 -6.22 5.49 -2.07
CA THR A 164 -4.93 4.88 -1.72
C THR A 164 -4.97 3.37 -1.85
N CYS A 165 -3.81 2.78 -2.11
CA CYS A 165 -3.58 1.35 -1.93
C CYS A 165 -2.28 1.16 -1.15
N ILE A 166 -2.38 0.61 0.06
CA ILE A 166 -1.21 0.14 0.82
C ILE A 166 -0.76 -1.15 0.15
N GLU A 167 0.50 -1.24 -0.25
CA GLU A 167 1.01 -2.37 -1.00
C GLU A 167 2.52 -2.55 -0.78
N ASP A 168 3.01 -3.77 -0.93
CA ASP A 168 4.40 -4.16 -0.75
C ASP A 168 5.15 -4.38 -2.07
N GLN A 169 4.42 -4.69 -3.16
CA GLN A 169 5.00 -5.09 -4.43
C GLN A 169 5.92 -4.03 -5.04
N GLY A 170 5.58 -2.75 -4.90
CA GLY A 170 6.44 -1.63 -5.31
C GLY A 170 7.75 -1.52 -4.51
N CYS A 171 7.83 -2.17 -3.35
CA CYS A 171 9.01 -2.19 -2.48
C CYS A 171 9.81 -3.50 -2.56
N MET A 172 9.40 -4.46 -3.39
CA MET A 172 10.04 -5.77 -3.48
C MET A 172 11.46 -5.75 -4.05
N TYR A 173 11.84 -4.65 -4.71
CA TYR A 173 13.19 -4.41 -5.19
C TYR A 173 13.74 -3.12 -4.56
N PRO A 174 14.19 -3.17 -3.31
CA PRO A 174 14.64 -1.97 -2.58
C PRO A 174 15.87 -1.30 -3.20
N ASP A 175 16.71 -2.05 -3.90
CA ASP A 175 17.84 -1.53 -4.66
C ASP A 175 17.39 -0.55 -5.76
N VAL A 176 16.30 -0.84 -6.46
CA VAL A 176 15.69 0.04 -7.46
C VAL A 176 15.26 1.37 -6.84
N LEU A 177 14.57 1.31 -5.70
CA LEU A 177 14.12 2.51 -4.98
C LEU A 177 15.30 3.33 -4.46
N ARG A 178 16.37 2.68 -3.97
CA ARG A 178 17.56 3.37 -3.52
C ARG A 178 18.25 4.10 -4.64
N GLU A 179 18.46 3.43 -5.77
CA GLU A 179 19.15 3.99 -6.92
C GLU A 179 18.36 5.13 -7.58
N LEU A 180 17.05 4.94 -7.81
CA LEU A 180 16.26 5.85 -8.62
C LEU A 180 15.51 6.93 -7.84
N ALA A 181 15.33 6.74 -6.54
CA ALA A 181 14.66 7.68 -5.66
C ALA A 181 15.54 8.20 -4.52
N ASP A 182 16.87 7.99 -4.61
CA ASP A 182 17.87 8.48 -3.67
C ASP A 182 17.58 8.14 -2.20
N ILE A 183 17.02 6.93 -1.94
CA ILE A 183 16.72 6.51 -0.57
C ILE A 183 18.00 6.04 0.11
N PRO A 184 18.42 6.68 1.22
CA PRO A 184 19.67 6.34 1.90
C PRO A 184 19.69 4.90 2.43
N ASP A 185 20.86 4.26 2.43
CA ASP A 185 21.05 2.91 2.97
C ASP A 185 20.78 2.80 4.48
N THR A 186 20.83 3.92 5.20
CA THR A 186 20.48 4.02 6.62
C THR A 186 18.98 3.85 6.88
N LYS A 187 18.16 3.97 5.84
CA LYS A 187 16.69 3.84 5.96
C LYS A 187 16.22 2.47 5.51
N ARG A 188 15.31 1.89 6.28
CA ARG A 188 14.58 0.68 5.92
C ARG A 188 13.32 1.06 5.17
N ILE A 189 13.08 0.41 4.05
CA ILE A 189 11.87 0.55 3.26
C ILE A 189 10.82 -0.41 3.86
N VAL A 190 9.70 0.14 4.36
CA VAL A 190 8.70 -0.65 5.08
C VAL A 190 7.51 -0.98 4.18
N MET A 191 6.97 0.03 3.49
CA MET A 191 5.73 -0.12 2.74
C MET A 191 5.61 0.96 1.67
N ALA A 192 4.85 0.69 0.62
CA ALA A 192 4.40 1.70 -0.33
C ALA A 192 2.92 2.01 -0.18
N ILE A 193 2.54 3.25 -0.51
CA ILE A 193 1.16 3.70 -0.65
C ILE A 193 1.03 4.30 -2.05
N ALA A 194 0.37 3.58 -2.95
CA ALA A 194 -0.07 4.15 -4.22
C ALA A 194 -1.19 5.17 -3.93
N ILE A 195 -1.12 6.37 -4.52
CA ILE A 195 -2.07 7.46 -4.24
C ILE A 195 -2.40 8.24 -5.52
N GLY A 196 -3.68 8.54 -5.71
CA GLY A 196 -4.17 9.27 -6.88
C GLY A 196 -5.69 9.38 -6.89
N TYR A 197 -6.23 10.03 -7.90
CA TYR A 197 -7.69 10.12 -8.11
C TYR A 197 -8.23 8.77 -8.59
N PRO A 198 -9.21 8.17 -7.87
CA PRO A 198 -9.75 6.87 -8.26
C PRO A 198 -10.41 6.91 -9.63
N ASP A 199 -10.08 5.94 -10.50
CA ASP A 199 -10.92 5.61 -11.64
C ASP A 199 -12.13 4.81 -11.16
N ARG A 200 -13.31 5.44 -11.19
CA ARG A 200 -14.55 4.83 -10.68
C ARG A 200 -15.05 3.68 -11.56
N ASP A 201 -14.64 3.65 -12.83
CA ASP A 201 -15.03 2.62 -13.78
C ASP A 201 -14.10 1.42 -13.77
N PHE A 202 -12.92 1.54 -13.14
CA PHE A 202 -11.98 0.44 -13.04
C PHE A 202 -12.55 -0.71 -12.20
N PRO A 203 -12.72 -1.93 -12.78
CA PRO A 203 -13.50 -2.99 -12.14
C PRO A 203 -13.00 -3.39 -10.75
N ALA A 204 -11.68 -3.49 -10.53
CA ALA A 204 -11.13 -3.87 -9.25
C ALA A 204 -11.46 -2.86 -8.12
N ASN A 205 -11.78 -1.59 -8.45
CA ASN A 205 -12.18 -0.59 -7.47
C ASN A 205 -13.60 -0.83 -6.92
N ARG A 206 -14.37 -1.73 -7.54
CA ARG A 206 -15.72 -2.12 -7.07
C ARG A 206 -15.67 -3.19 -5.98
N ILE A 207 -14.51 -3.79 -5.69
CA ILE A 207 -14.37 -4.82 -4.66
C ILE A 207 -14.91 -4.33 -3.31
N GLN A 208 -15.71 -5.15 -2.69
CA GLN A 208 -16.17 -4.96 -1.30
C GLN A 208 -15.58 -6.08 -0.46
N THR A 209 -14.99 -5.73 0.66
CA THR A 209 -14.38 -6.67 1.60
C THR A 209 -15.19 -6.71 2.88
N THR A 210 -15.40 -7.91 3.40
CA THR A 210 -16.03 -8.13 4.70
C THR A 210 -15.03 -7.91 5.85
N ARG A 211 -15.56 -7.89 7.06
CA ARG A 211 -14.80 -7.96 8.31
C ARG A 211 -15.39 -9.04 9.18
N VAL A 212 -14.58 -9.59 10.06
CA VAL A 212 -15.07 -10.49 11.10
C VAL A 212 -15.99 -9.72 12.02
N PRO A 213 -17.14 -10.29 12.42
CA PRO A 213 -18.00 -9.69 13.44
C PRO A 213 -17.22 -9.36 14.71
N ILE A 214 -17.49 -8.20 15.31
CA ILE A 214 -16.70 -7.72 16.45
C ILE A 214 -16.75 -8.67 17.64
N ASP A 215 -17.87 -9.33 17.86
CA ASP A 215 -18.05 -10.26 18.98
C ASP A 215 -17.22 -11.54 18.85
N GLU A 216 -16.84 -11.93 17.62
CA GLU A 216 -15.96 -13.07 17.38
C GLU A 216 -14.48 -12.80 17.70
N ILE A 217 -14.10 -11.52 17.80
CA ILE A 217 -12.70 -11.09 18.02
C ILE A 217 -12.54 -10.26 19.29
N THR A 218 -13.58 -10.17 20.12
CA THR A 218 -13.58 -9.36 21.35
C THR A 218 -13.94 -10.20 22.55
N LEU A 219 -13.14 -10.10 23.60
CA LEU A 219 -13.44 -10.66 24.91
C LEU A 219 -13.96 -9.54 25.81
N TRP A 220 -15.25 -9.52 26.07
CA TRP A 220 -15.89 -8.59 26.99
C TRP A 220 -15.69 -9.06 28.44
N ARG A 221 -15.21 -8.18 29.33
CA ARG A 221 -14.99 -8.49 30.75
C ARG A 221 -15.41 -7.28 31.58
N GLY A 222 -16.34 -7.49 32.51
CA GLY A 222 -16.74 -6.48 33.49
C GLY A 222 -17.60 -5.33 32.96
N ILE A 223 -18.10 -5.44 31.74
CA ILE A 223 -19.01 -4.47 31.09
C ILE A 223 -20.13 -5.20 30.38
#